data_2f3c8fbda3bc95c9834d5f6b3705388e
#
_entry.id   2f3c8fbda3bc95c9834d5f6b3705388e
#
_cell.length_a   1.000
_cell.length_b   1.000
_cell.length_c   1.000
_cell.angle_alpha   90.00
_cell.angle_beta   90.00
_cell.angle_gamma   90.00
#
_symmetry.space_group_name_H-M   'P 1'
#
loop_
_entity.id
_entity.type
_entity.pdbx_description
1 polymer ?
#
loop_
_entity_poly.entity_id
_entity_poly.type
_entity_poly.pdbx_seq_one_letter_code
_entity_poly.pdbx_strand_id
1 'polypeptide(L)'
;MAETLNKPSIQILFSSFGEASFYIKGQGYACNIVPPVEFHWGKNGEFSVKNNIGKIPQWLVNLPWQVNRELGYIKKFNPHVVVSDSRLSPLVASNILEIPRILVINQIKLLLTPRLREFRAAKIFETCNAELMGGMWNIADKILIPDLPPPYTISEETINSVKSIKNKMNYIGFATPSIELDQTSILKVREQLKINNTKPVIFVHISGPKDTRLPIITALVEILKNQSSFQIIISEGKANGNIEPKKINENIWYYEWCPYRDEIFSISDILVIRGGHTAISQAIRFGKPFVSIPIDNHGEQLSNADKIERLGIGRKINSKSIDADILINTLSELIYDIRYKKEMDKLAKISNKLNGIENIKNLILSYS
;
A
#
# COMPACT_ATOMS: atom_id res chain seq x y z
N MET A 1 0.55 9.19 10.78
CA MET A 1 0.10 8.88 12.16
C MET A 1 1.05 9.45 13.22
N ALA A 2 2.33 9.07 13.28
CA ALA A 2 3.26 9.62 14.29
C ALA A 2 3.33 11.16 14.23
N GLU A 3 3.41 11.75 13.06
CA GLU A 3 3.39 13.20 12.87
C GLU A 3 2.14 13.87 13.47
N THR A 4 0.97 13.23 13.34
CA THR A 4 -0.28 13.77 13.90
C THR A 4 -0.38 13.62 15.42
N LEU A 5 0.46 12.75 16.01
CA LEU A 5 0.61 12.53 17.45
C LEU A 5 1.78 13.35 18.04
N ASN A 6 2.57 14.03 17.21
CA ASN A 6 3.78 14.75 17.64
C ASN A 6 3.43 16.01 18.46
N LYS A 7 3.17 15.80 19.75
CA LYS A 7 2.91 16.85 20.75
C LYS A 7 3.91 16.69 21.89
N PRO A 8 4.31 17.79 22.59
CA PRO A 8 5.27 17.73 23.71
C PRO A 8 4.88 16.75 24.83
N SER A 9 3.58 16.51 25.00
CA SER A 9 3.05 15.60 26.03
C SER A 9 3.03 14.13 25.60
N ILE A 10 3.35 13.80 24.33
CA ILE A 10 3.28 12.44 23.80
C ILE A 10 4.67 11.97 23.40
N GLN A 11 5.12 10.89 24.03
CA GLN A 11 6.37 10.24 23.67
C GLN A 11 6.08 9.04 22.74
N ILE A 12 6.82 8.97 21.63
CA ILE A 12 6.68 7.93 20.64
C ILE A 12 8.00 7.17 20.50
N LEU A 13 7.94 5.85 20.64
CA LEU A 13 9.06 4.94 20.40
C LEU A 13 8.67 3.94 19.33
N PHE A 14 9.49 3.83 18.31
CA PHE A 14 9.34 2.81 17.28
C PHE A 14 10.17 1.57 17.56
N SER A 15 9.69 0.45 17.06
CA SER A 15 10.41 -0.81 16.94
C SER A 15 10.25 -1.30 15.50
N SER A 16 11.37 -1.46 14.77
CA SER A 16 11.35 -1.82 13.36
C SER A 16 12.65 -2.51 12.93
N PHE A 17 12.75 -2.89 11.66
CA PHE A 17 13.93 -3.51 11.06
C PHE A 17 14.17 -3.02 9.62
N GLY A 18 15.36 -3.30 9.08
CA GLY A 18 15.73 -3.01 7.71
C GLY A 18 15.60 -1.51 7.34
N GLU A 19 15.27 -1.23 6.09
CA GLU A 19 15.16 0.13 5.55
C GLU A 19 14.15 1.00 6.30
N ALA A 20 13.06 0.40 6.81
CA ALA A 20 12.06 1.13 7.58
C ALA A 20 12.65 1.75 8.85
N SER A 21 13.59 1.07 9.53
CA SER A 21 14.24 1.61 10.72
C SER A 21 15.13 2.81 10.40
N PHE A 22 15.81 2.82 9.26
CA PHE A 22 16.60 3.96 8.79
C PHE A 22 15.72 5.16 8.42
N TYR A 23 14.62 4.89 7.72
CA TYR A 23 13.65 5.94 7.38
C TYR A 23 13.07 6.60 8.63
N ILE A 24 12.61 5.82 9.62
CA ILE A 24 12.04 6.32 10.87
C ILE A 24 13.06 7.20 11.62
N LYS A 25 14.32 6.75 11.71
CA LYS A 25 15.40 7.54 12.34
C LYS A 25 15.70 8.82 11.56
N GLY A 26 15.69 8.75 10.23
CA GLY A 26 15.86 9.91 9.36
C GLY A 26 14.75 10.98 9.52
N GLN A 27 13.56 10.57 9.97
CA GLN A 27 12.47 11.49 10.35
C GLN A 27 12.56 12.01 11.79
N GLY A 28 13.67 11.73 12.50
CA GLY A 28 13.90 12.23 13.87
C GLY A 28 13.25 11.42 14.99
N TYR A 29 12.64 10.26 14.70
CA TYR A 29 12.03 9.41 15.73
C TYR A 29 13.01 8.42 16.32
N ALA A 30 12.88 8.15 17.63
CA ALA A 30 13.56 7.04 18.29
C ALA A 30 13.06 5.70 17.74
N CYS A 31 13.98 4.84 17.32
CA CYS A 31 13.65 3.53 16.75
C CYS A 31 14.61 2.44 17.26
N ASN A 32 14.06 1.45 17.92
CA ASN A 32 14.74 0.23 18.33
C ASN A 32 14.76 -0.77 17.17
N ILE A 33 15.88 -1.47 17.01
CA ILE A 33 16.05 -2.46 15.95
C ILE A 33 15.75 -3.86 16.50
N VAL A 34 14.89 -4.59 15.79
CA VAL A 34 14.57 -6.00 16.09
C VAL A 34 14.98 -6.90 14.94
N PRO A 35 15.13 -8.22 15.16
CA PRO A 35 15.41 -9.16 14.09
C PRO A 35 14.37 -9.08 12.95
N PRO A 36 14.82 -9.12 11.67
CA PRO A 36 13.92 -8.99 10.54
C PRO A 36 13.04 -10.24 10.31
N VAL A 37 11.90 -10.02 9.69
CA VAL A 37 11.14 -11.04 8.97
C VAL A 37 11.35 -10.76 7.48
N GLU A 38 12.08 -11.62 6.79
CA GLU A 38 12.41 -11.44 5.38
C GLU A 38 11.53 -12.31 4.50
N PHE A 39 10.95 -11.68 3.47
CA PHE A 39 10.24 -12.38 2.41
C PHE A 39 11.15 -12.59 1.20
N HIS A 40 10.99 -13.73 0.53
CA HIS A 40 11.73 -14.05 -0.69
C HIS A 40 10.93 -13.75 -1.94
N TRP A 41 11.59 -13.04 -2.84
CA TRP A 41 11.12 -12.78 -4.19
C TRP A 41 11.79 -13.73 -5.17
N GLY A 42 11.08 -14.16 -6.21
CA GLY A 42 11.65 -14.97 -7.28
C GLY A 42 12.61 -14.18 -8.17
N LYS A 43 13.28 -14.86 -9.09
CA LYS A 43 14.29 -14.25 -9.98
C LYS A 43 13.75 -13.11 -10.85
N ASN A 44 12.46 -13.14 -11.16
CA ASN A 44 11.78 -12.10 -11.93
C ASN A 44 10.95 -11.17 -11.04
N GLY A 45 11.23 -11.17 -9.72
CA GLY A 45 10.52 -10.35 -8.75
C GLY A 45 9.09 -10.81 -8.42
N GLU A 46 8.67 -12.00 -8.86
CA GLU A 46 7.41 -12.60 -8.43
C GLU A 46 7.47 -13.03 -6.96
N PHE A 47 6.33 -13.04 -6.27
CA PHE A 47 6.27 -13.56 -4.91
C PHE A 47 6.47 -15.07 -4.91
N SER A 48 7.57 -15.55 -4.33
CA SER A 48 7.90 -16.97 -4.30
C SER A 48 7.22 -17.69 -3.12
N VAL A 49 6.01 -18.22 -3.35
CA VAL A 49 5.27 -18.98 -2.33
C VAL A 49 6.11 -20.13 -1.78
N LYS A 50 6.78 -20.90 -2.65
CA LYS A 50 7.61 -22.06 -2.24
C LYS A 50 8.75 -21.65 -1.30
N ASN A 51 9.48 -20.60 -1.64
CA ASN A 51 10.62 -20.16 -0.84
C ASN A 51 10.16 -19.53 0.50
N ASN A 52 9.02 -18.85 0.51
CA ASN A 52 8.48 -18.28 1.73
C ASN A 52 7.91 -19.33 2.68
N ILE A 53 7.22 -20.37 2.17
CA ILE A 53 6.79 -21.52 2.98
C ILE A 53 8.02 -22.21 3.61
N GLY A 54 9.10 -22.39 2.87
CA GLY A 54 10.35 -22.96 3.39
C GLY A 54 11.01 -22.16 4.52
N LYS A 55 10.64 -20.88 4.67
CA LYS A 55 11.13 -20.00 5.75
C LYS A 55 10.29 -20.00 7.02
N ILE A 56 9.11 -20.60 6.99
CA ILE A 56 8.22 -20.66 8.17
C ILE A 56 8.94 -21.21 9.42
N PRO A 57 9.74 -22.30 9.35
CA PRO A 57 10.48 -22.77 10.52
C PRO A 57 11.43 -21.72 11.09
N GLN A 58 12.13 -20.97 10.22
CA GLN A 58 13.03 -19.90 10.63
C GLN A 58 12.28 -18.75 11.31
N TRP A 59 11.11 -18.38 10.79
CA TRP A 59 10.26 -17.34 11.39
C TRP A 59 9.74 -17.76 12.77
N LEU A 60 9.38 -19.03 12.94
CA LEU A 60 8.95 -19.58 14.23
C LEU A 60 10.09 -19.57 15.26
N VAL A 61 11.32 -19.87 14.85
CA VAL A 61 12.50 -19.79 15.72
C VAL A 61 12.86 -18.33 16.06
N ASN A 62 12.69 -17.41 15.12
CA ASN A 62 13.00 -15.99 15.33
C ASN A 62 11.95 -15.27 16.19
N LEU A 63 10.71 -15.73 16.23
CA LEU A 63 9.64 -15.08 16.97
C LEU A 63 9.94 -14.91 18.47
N PRO A 64 10.42 -15.92 19.21
CA PRO A 64 10.82 -15.76 20.61
C PRO A 64 11.90 -14.70 20.82
N TRP A 65 12.89 -14.63 19.93
CA TRP A 65 13.92 -13.59 19.96
C TRP A 65 13.35 -12.18 19.75
N GLN A 66 12.46 -12.03 18.80
CA GLN A 66 11.75 -10.77 18.58
C GLN A 66 10.92 -10.38 19.81
N VAL A 67 10.15 -11.31 20.36
CA VAL A 67 9.36 -11.09 21.58
C VAL A 67 10.23 -10.67 22.74
N ASN A 68 11.35 -11.35 22.97
CA ASN A 68 12.28 -11.00 24.05
C ASN A 68 12.86 -9.58 23.89
N ARG A 69 13.20 -9.18 22.66
CA ARG A 69 13.66 -7.80 22.39
C ARG A 69 12.54 -6.77 22.66
N GLU A 70 11.33 -7.06 22.19
CA GLU A 70 10.18 -6.18 22.41
C GLU A 70 9.85 -6.07 23.90
N LEU A 71 9.90 -7.16 24.67
CA LEU A 71 9.73 -7.14 26.13
C LEU A 71 10.70 -6.16 26.80
N GLY A 72 11.98 -6.21 26.44
CA GLY A 72 12.98 -5.30 26.98
C GLY A 72 12.69 -3.83 26.64
N TYR A 73 12.29 -3.55 25.43
CA TYR A 73 11.97 -2.19 24.98
C TYR A 73 10.70 -1.65 25.61
N ILE A 74 9.63 -2.46 25.65
CA ILE A 74 8.33 -2.08 26.23
C ILE A 74 8.47 -1.86 27.75
N LYS A 75 9.18 -2.74 28.47
CA LYS A 75 9.44 -2.55 29.91
C LYS A 75 10.19 -1.25 30.21
N LYS A 76 11.20 -0.92 29.39
CA LYS A 76 12.01 0.28 29.58
C LYS A 76 11.23 1.55 29.26
N PHE A 77 10.41 1.52 28.22
CA PHE A 77 9.66 2.69 27.75
C PHE A 77 8.34 2.89 28.52
N ASN A 78 7.75 1.81 29.01
CA ASN A 78 6.49 1.76 29.76
C ASN A 78 5.33 2.49 29.05
N PRO A 79 4.95 2.08 27.83
CA PRO A 79 3.92 2.78 27.06
C PRO A 79 2.51 2.53 27.61
N HIS A 80 1.59 3.48 27.42
CA HIS A 80 0.16 3.31 27.71
C HIS A 80 -0.53 2.37 26.71
N VAL A 81 -0.04 2.32 25.48
CA VAL A 81 -0.58 1.46 24.42
C VAL A 81 0.50 1.08 23.42
N VAL A 82 0.41 -0.13 22.90
CA VAL A 82 1.27 -0.63 21.81
C VAL A 82 0.45 -0.72 20.53
N VAL A 83 0.92 -0.10 19.44
CA VAL A 83 0.31 -0.20 18.11
C VAL A 83 1.24 -1.02 17.22
N SER A 84 0.72 -2.11 16.68
CA SER A 84 1.46 -2.98 15.76
C SER A 84 0.90 -2.88 14.35
N ASP A 85 1.78 -2.58 13.40
CA ASP A 85 1.49 -2.72 11.97
C ASP A 85 1.96 -4.09 11.51
N SER A 86 1.01 -5.04 11.40
CA SER A 86 1.20 -6.39 10.85
C SER A 86 2.33 -7.21 11.49
N ARG A 87 2.71 -6.94 12.75
CA ARG A 87 3.76 -7.68 13.49
C ARG A 87 3.20 -8.35 14.74
N LEU A 88 3.53 -9.64 14.91
CA LEU A 88 3.04 -10.43 16.05
C LEU A 88 3.86 -10.20 17.33
N SER A 89 5.19 -10.02 17.20
CA SER A 89 6.08 -9.92 18.36
C SER A 89 5.73 -8.80 19.35
N PRO A 90 5.41 -7.55 18.94
CA PRO A 90 5.01 -6.51 19.88
C PRO A 90 3.66 -6.79 20.54
N LEU A 91 2.73 -7.49 19.85
CA LEU A 91 1.44 -7.89 20.44
C LEU A 91 1.63 -8.95 21.53
N VAL A 92 2.49 -9.96 21.28
CA VAL A 92 2.79 -10.98 22.28
C VAL A 92 3.50 -10.37 23.48
N ALA A 93 4.49 -9.51 23.25
CA ALA A 93 5.23 -8.86 24.31
C ALA A 93 4.34 -7.94 25.17
N SER A 94 3.46 -7.16 24.54
CA SER A 94 2.51 -6.30 25.28
C SER A 94 1.44 -7.11 26.00
N ASN A 95 1.04 -8.27 25.47
CA ASN A 95 0.13 -9.18 26.19
C ASN A 95 0.75 -9.74 27.46
N ILE A 96 2.02 -10.15 27.41
CA ILE A 96 2.76 -10.64 28.59
C ILE A 96 2.90 -9.55 29.66
N LEU A 97 2.98 -8.28 29.24
CA LEU A 97 3.10 -7.13 30.14
C LEU A 97 1.76 -6.47 30.48
N GLU A 98 0.64 -7.05 30.06
CA GLU A 98 -0.71 -6.56 30.30
C GLU A 98 -0.96 -5.12 29.78
N ILE A 99 -0.21 -4.71 28.75
CA ILE A 99 -0.34 -3.39 28.12
C ILE A 99 -1.38 -3.46 26.98
N PRO A 100 -2.27 -2.47 26.87
CA PRO A 100 -3.22 -2.36 25.76
C PRO A 100 -2.55 -2.41 24.39
N ARG A 101 -3.14 -3.14 23.43
CA ARG A 101 -2.53 -3.43 22.12
C ARG A 101 -3.53 -3.33 20.99
N ILE A 102 -3.13 -2.56 19.99
CA ILE A 102 -3.89 -2.30 18.77
C ILE A 102 -3.13 -2.93 17.62
N LEU A 103 -3.82 -3.71 16.79
CA LEU A 103 -3.30 -4.20 15.52
C LEU A 103 -3.86 -3.37 14.37
N VAL A 104 -3.00 -2.91 13.48
CA VAL A 104 -3.38 -2.35 12.17
C VAL A 104 -2.97 -3.36 11.11
N ILE A 105 -3.91 -3.85 10.31
CA ILE A 105 -3.64 -4.88 9.31
C ILE A 105 -4.64 -4.84 8.15
N ASN A 106 -4.15 -5.01 6.92
CA ASN A 106 -4.99 -5.10 5.71
C ASN A 106 -4.90 -6.46 5.00
N GLN A 107 -4.06 -7.36 5.51
CA GLN A 107 -3.90 -8.70 4.95
C GLN A 107 -3.75 -9.73 6.06
N ILE A 108 -4.77 -10.58 6.23
CA ILE A 108 -4.78 -11.66 7.22
C ILE A 108 -4.57 -12.99 6.51
N LYS A 109 -5.28 -13.20 5.42
CA LYS A 109 -5.23 -14.42 4.61
C LYS A 109 -4.14 -14.33 3.56
N LEU A 110 -3.25 -15.31 3.53
CA LEU A 110 -2.29 -15.48 2.44
C LEU A 110 -3.02 -16.04 1.21
N LEU A 111 -3.09 -15.25 0.15
CA LEU A 111 -3.64 -15.69 -1.13
C LEU A 111 -2.57 -16.35 -1.97
N LEU A 112 -2.87 -17.56 -2.44
CA LEU A 112 -2.04 -18.29 -3.39
C LEU A 112 -2.18 -17.68 -4.80
N THR A 113 -1.30 -18.09 -5.71
CA THR A 113 -1.38 -17.66 -7.10
C THR A 113 -2.68 -18.12 -7.75
N PRO A 114 -3.25 -17.38 -8.72
CA PRO A 114 -4.51 -17.75 -9.39
C PRO A 114 -4.50 -19.20 -9.91
N ARG A 115 -3.39 -19.64 -10.50
CA ARG A 115 -3.20 -21.01 -11.01
C ARG A 115 -3.36 -22.08 -9.93
N LEU A 116 -2.85 -21.84 -8.73
CA LEU A 116 -3.00 -22.77 -7.59
C LEU A 116 -4.43 -22.73 -7.03
N ARG A 117 -5.09 -21.58 -7.05
CA ARG A 117 -6.46 -21.39 -6.55
C ARG A 117 -7.54 -22.10 -7.38
N GLU A 118 -7.20 -22.63 -8.55
CA GLU A 118 -8.07 -23.52 -9.31
C GLU A 118 -8.33 -24.85 -8.58
N PHE A 119 -7.38 -25.28 -7.73
CA PHE A 119 -7.49 -26.51 -6.96
C PHE A 119 -8.25 -26.28 -5.63
N ARG A 120 -9.15 -27.20 -5.29
CA ARG A 120 -9.88 -27.16 -4.00
C ARG A 120 -8.93 -27.16 -2.79
N ALA A 121 -7.85 -27.95 -2.86
CA ALA A 121 -6.83 -27.99 -1.80
C ALA A 121 -6.21 -26.62 -1.49
N ALA A 122 -5.98 -25.79 -2.50
CA ALA A 122 -5.47 -24.44 -2.31
C ALA A 122 -6.45 -23.56 -1.53
N LYS A 123 -7.74 -23.62 -1.83
CA LYS A 123 -8.79 -22.88 -1.12
C LYS A 123 -8.92 -23.32 0.35
N ILE A 124 -8.80 -24.63 0.60
CA ILE A 124 -8.78 -25.18 1.96
C ILE A 124 -7.55 -24.65 2.70
N PHE A 125 -6.36 -24.72 2.10
CA PHE A 125 -5.13 -24.18 2.68
C PHE A 125 -5.26 -22.70 3.01
N GLU A 126 -5.77 -21.87 2.09
CA GLU A 126 -6.01 -20.44 2.33
C GLU A 126 -6.94 -20.20 3.52
N THR A 127 -8.00 -21.00 3.64
CA THR A 127 -8.97 -20.89 4.74
C THR A 127 -8.35 -21.30 6.07
N CYS A 128 -7.64 -22.43 6.13
CA CYS A 128 -6.94 -22.87 7.33
C CYS A 128 -5.86 -21.88 7.77
N ASN A 129 -5.07 -21.35 6.80
CA ASN A 129 -4.09 -20.32 7.06
C ASN A 129 -4.75 -19.04 7.61
N ALA A 130 -5.87 -18.60 7.02
CA ALA A 130 -6.60 -17.43 7.47
C ALA A 130 -7.08 -17.55 8.93
N GLU A 131 -7.65 -18.70 9.32
CA GLU A 131 -8.11 -18.92 10.69
C GLU A 131 -6.94 -19.08 11.67
N LEU A 132 -5.84 -19.73 11.27
CA LEU A 132 -4.62 -19.80 12.08
C LEU A 132 -4.05 -18.39 12.35
N MET A 133 -3.88 -17.61 11.30
CA MET A 133 -3.40 -16.22 11.42
C MET A 133 -4.39 -15.37 12.22
N GLY A 134 -5.68 -15.51 11.98
CA GLY A 134 -6.72 -14.82 12.74
C GLY A 134 -6.65 -15.16 14.23
N GLY A 135 -6.44 -16.44 14.58
CA GLY A 135 -6.24 -16.87 15.98
C GLY A 135 -5.03 -16.19 16.62
N MET A 136 -3.92 -16.04 15.89
CA MET A 136 -2.74 -15.32 16.36
C MET A 136 -3.02 -13.82 16.56
N TRP A 137 -3.71 -13.19 15.60
CA TRP A 137 -4.08 -11.77 15.67
C TRP A 137 -5.15 -11.47 16.74
N ASN A 138 -5.90 -12.47 17.16
CA ASN A 138 -6.93 -12.33 18.20
C ASN A 138 -6.38 -11.91 19.58
N ILE A 139 -5.06 -11.98 19.77
CA ILE A 139 -4.38 -11.45 20.96
C ILE A 139 -4.51 -9.92 21.07
N ALA A 140 -4.72 -9.21 19.97
CA ALA A 140 -4.96 -7.77 19.99
C ALA A 140 -6.30 -7.41 20.63
N ASP A 141 -6.36 -6.31 21.36
CA ASP A 141 -7.61 -5.82 21.97
C ASP A 141 -8.52 -5.19 20.92
N LYS A 142 -7.92 -4.50 19.94
CA LYS A 142 -8.58 -3.92 18.77
C LYS A 142 -7.83 -4.28 17.49
N ILE A 143 -8.57 -4.60 16.44
CA ILE A 143 -8.03 -4.85 15.10
C ILE A 143 -8.61 -3.81 14.16
N LEU A 144 -7.73 -2.95 13.64
CA LEU A 144 -8.08 -1.87 12.75
C LEU A 144 -7.74 -2.26 11.31
N ILE A 145 -8.74 -2.18 10.45
CA ILE A 145 -8.60 -2.43 9.03
C ILE A 145 -8.50 -1.07 8.32
N PRO A 146 -7.31 -0.69 7.80
CA PRO A 146 -7.11 0.59 7.14
C PRO A 146 -7.67 0.56 5.71
N ASP A 147 -8.96 0.25 5.58
CA ASP A 147 -9.68 0.10 4.32
C ASP A 147 -11.12 0.62 4.48
N LEU A 148 -11.83 0.75 3.36
CA LEU A 148 -13.24 1.07 3.36
C LEU A 148 -14.08 -0.13 3.83
N PRO A 149 -15.21 0.12 4.49
CA PRO A 149 -16.11 -0.97 4.89
C PRO A 149 -16.76 -1.64 3.65
N PRO A 150 -17.25 -2.88 3.79
CA PRO A 150 -18.03 -3.52 2.72
C PRO A 150 -19.23 -2.65 2.26
N PRO A 151 -19.57 -2.64 0.99
CA PRO A 151 -19.01 -3.47 -0.10
C PRO A 151 -17.76 -2.91 -0.79
N TYR A 152 -17.18 -1.83 -0.28
CA TYR A 152 -16.11 -1.06 -0.93
C TYR A 152 -14.69 -1.46 -0.49
N THR A 153 -14.55 -2.49 0.33
CA THR A 153 -13.26 -2.99 0.83
C THR A 153 -12.38 -3.46 -0.33
N ILE A 154 -11.20 -2.86 -0.48
CA ILE A 154 -10.24 -3.23 -1.54
C ILE A 154 -9.60 -4.57 -1.21
N SER A 155 -9.14 -4.74 0.03
CA SER A 155 -8.51 -5.97 0.54
C SER A 155 -9.51 -7.08 0.92
N GLU A 156 -10.70 -7.08 0.31
CA GLU A 156 -11.82 -7.97 0.65
C GLU A 156 -11.42 -9.45 0.71
N GLU A 157 -10.71 -9.96 -0.28
CA GLU A 157 -10.32 -11.37 -0.37
C GLU A 157 -9.30 -11.79 0.70
N THR A 158 -8.50 -10.85 1.19
CA THR A 158 -7.49 -11.12 2.22
C THR A 158 -8.03 -11.00 3.65
N ILE A 159 -9.18 -10.34 3.84
CA ILE A 159 -9.77 -10.05 5.14
C ILE A 159 -11.07 -10.83 5.36
N ASN A 160 -11.96 -10.87 4.39
CA ASN A 160 -13.25 -11.56 4.50
C ASN A 160 -13.04 -13.07 4.69
N SER A 161 -13.90 -13.70 5.45
CA SER A 161 -13.86 -15.12 5.81
C SER A 161 -13.04 -15.50 7.06
N VAL A 162 -12.35 -14.59 7.71
CA VAL A 162 -11.64 -14.87 8.97
C VAL A 162 -12.62 -14.73 10.14
N LYS A 163 -13.14 -15.87 10.61
CA LYS A 163 -14.22 -15.90 11.63
C LYS A 163 -13.69 -15.57 13.02
N SER A 164 -12.48 -16.05 13.34
CA SER A 164 -11.85 -15.94 14.66
C SER A 164 -11.71 -14.51 15.21
N ILE A 165 -11.64 -13.51 14.32
CA ILE A 165 -11.44 -12.10 14.69
C ILE A 165 -12.55 -11.16 14.21
N LYS A 166 -13.59 -11.69 13.57
CA LYS A 166 -14.65 -10.89 12.94
C LYS A 166 -15.24 -9.82 13.87
N ASN A 167 -15.44 -10.16 15.15
CA ASN A 167 -16.02 -9.26 16.13
C ASN A 167 -15.06 -8.17 16.64
N LYS A 168 -13.76 -8.29 16.38
CA LYS A 168 -12.74 -7.30 16.76
C LYS A 168 -12.33 -6.39 15.60
N MET A 169 -12.71 -6.73 14.36
CA MET A 169 -12.36 -5.95 13.18
C MET A 169 -13.17 -4.66 13.09
N ASN A 170 -12.46 -3.55 12.91
CA ASN A 170 -13.04 -2.23 12.72
C ASN A 170 -12.46 -1.60 11.45
N TYR A 171 -13.30 -1.34 10.46
CA TYR A 171 -12.91 -0.60 9.27
C TYR A 171 -12.82 0.89 9.59
N ILE A 172 -11.62 1.45 9.44
CA ILE A 172 -11.34 2.83 9.88
C ILE A 172 -11.22 3.84 8.73
N GLY A 173 -11.34 3.38 7.49
CA GLY A 173 -10.97 4.16 6.30
C GLY A 173 -9.47 4.07 6.02
N PHE A 174 -9.03 4.62 4.90
CA PHE A 174 -7.62 4.54 4.51
C PHE A 174 -6.69 5.28 5.46
N ALA A 175 -5.59 4.63 5.86
CA ALA A 175 -4.54 5.22 6.69
C ALA A 175 -3.53 6.00 5.83
N THR A 176 -4.03 6.88 4.97
CA THR A 176 -3.22 7.80 4.15
C THR A 176 -3.31 9.22 4.71
N PRO A 177 -2.25 10.05 4.62
CA PRO A 177 -2.31 11.44 5.06
C PRO A 177 -3.48 12.20 4.45
N SER A 178 -3.96 13.23 5.15
CA SER A 178 -4.91 14.18 4.58
C SER A 178 -4.28 14.86 3.36
N ILE A 179 -5.07 15.08 2.32
CA ILE A 179 -4.63 15.77 1.11
C ILE A 179 -4.76 17.27 1.39
N GLU A 180 -3.73 17.85 1.96
CA GLU A 180 -3.59 19.30 2.09
C GLU A 180 -2.55 19.74 1.06
N LEU A 181 -3.04 20.09 -0.14
CA LEU A 181 -2.18 20.56 -1.22
C LEU A 181 -2.12 22.06 -1.24
N ASP A 182 -0.91 22.57 -1.23
CA ASP A 182 -0.67 23.99 -1.49
C ASP A 182 -0.84 24.29 -2.98
N GLN A 183 -1.76 25.18 -3.30
CA GLN A 183 -2.02 25.60 -4.68
C GLN A 183 -0.77 26.17 -5.35
N THR A 184 0.11 26.83 -4.59
CA THR A 184 1.38 27.35 -5.08
C THR A 184 2.31 26.22 -5.54
N SER A 185 2.38 25.13 -4.78
CA SER A 185 3.15 23.92 -5.15
C SER A 185 2.61 23.26 -6.42
N ILE A 186 1.29 23.16 -6.56
CA ILE A 186 0.65 22.63 -7.77
C ILE A 186 1.01 23.48 -8.99
N LEU A 187 0.93 24.81 -8.89
CA LEU A 187 1.27 25.72 -10.00
C LEU A 187 2.74 25.58 -10.39
N LYS A 188 3.65 25.53 -9.42
CA LYS A 188 5.10 25.33 -9.68
C LYS A 188 5.36 24.03 -10.43
N VAL A 189 4.71 22.92 -10.02
CA VAL A 189 4.86 21.62 -10.69
C VAL A 189 4.33 21.68 -12.13
N ARG A 190 3.16 22.32 -12.35
CA ARG A 190 2.63 22.52 -13.71
C ARG A 190 3.58 23.33 -14.60
N GLU A 191 4.15 24.39 -14.07
CA GLU A 191 5.11 25.24 -14.79
C GLU A 191 6.40 24.49 -15.09
N GLN A 192 7.01 23.83 -14.08
CA GLN A 192 8.24 23.07 -14.22
C GLN A 192 8.12 21.97 -15.31
N LEU A 193 7.01 21.26 -15.30
CA LEU A 193 6.73 20.16 -16.24
C LEU A 193 6.04 20.64 -17.53
N LYS A 194 5.82 21.95 -17.69
CA LYS A 194 5.12 22.55 -18.84
C LYS A 194 3.77 21.89 -19.12
N ILE A 195 3.03 21.56 -18.06
CA ILE A 195 1.72 20.92 -18.19
C ILE A 195 0.68 21.96 -18.56
N ASN A 196 0.01 21.72 -19.67
CA ASN A 196 -1.11 22.52 -20.15
C ASN A 196 -2.43 21.75 -20.06
N ASN A 197 -3.54 22.44 -20.27
CA ASN A 197 -4.88 21.85 -20.19
C ASN A 197 -5.37 21.29 -21.53
N THR A 198 -4.51 21.17 -22.55
CA THR A 198 -4.90 20.73 -23.89
C THR A 198 -4.89 19.22 -24.06
N LYS A 199 -4.16 18.52 -23.23
CA LYS A 199 -4.00 17.07 -23.28
C LYS A 199 -4.20 16.47 -21.89
N PRO A 200 -4.81 15.27 -21.79
CA PRO A 200 -4.88 14.56 -20.52
C PRO A 200 -3.50 14.25 -19.92
N VAL A 201 -3.39 14.33 -18.61
CA VAL A 201 -2.17 14.04 -17.85
C VAL A 201 -2.24 12.64 -17.28
N ILE A 202 -1.26 11.81 -17.62
CA ILE A 202 -1.10 10.44 -17.13
C ILE A 202 0.08 10.40 -16.16
N PHE A 203 -0.15 9.96 -14.93
CA PHE A 203 0.92 9.70 -13.98
C PHE A 203 1.18 8.20 -13.83
N VAL A 204 2.35 7.78 -14.27
CA VAL A 204 2.85 6.41 -14.12
C VAL A 204 3.68 6.35 -12.84
N HIS A 205 3.13 5.72 -11.79
CA HIS A 205 3.81 5.56 -10.50
C HIS A 205 3.96 4.08 -10.15
N ILE A 206 5.06 3.49 -10.61
CA ILE A 206 5.36 2.07 -10.40
C ILE A 206 6.36 1.93 -9.27
N SER A 207 5.89 1.45 -8.13
CA SER A 207 6.69 1.18 -6.94
C SER A 207 6.92 -0.34 -6.74
N GLY A 208 7.78 -0.70 -5.79
CA GLY A 208 8.09 -2.07 -5.44
C GLY A 208 9.55 -2.45 -5.68
N PRO A 209 9.92 -3.74 -5.55
CA PRO A 209 11.28 -4.21 -5.76
C PRO A 209 11.82 -3.84 -7.15
N LYS A 210 13.11 -3.50 -7.23
CA LYS A 210 13.77 -3.04 -8.47
C LYS A 210 13.53 -4.01 -9.64
N ASP A 211 13.68 -5.31 -9.39
CA ASP A 211 13.57 -6.35 -10.41
C ASP A 211 12.16 -6.50 -10.99
N THR A 212 11.14 -6.05 -10.25
CA THR A 212 9.75 -6.05 -10.73
C THR A 212 9.36 -4.77 -11.43
N ARG A 213 9.91 -3.62 -11.00
CA ARG A 213 9.46 -2.32 -11.50
C ARG A 213 10.16 -1.89 -12.78
N LEU A 214 11.50 -2.10 -12.88
CA LEU A 214 12.27 -1.61 -14.02
C LEU A 214 11.81 -2.19 -15.38
N PRO A 215 11.57 -3.51 -15.52
CA PRO A 215 11.07 -4.05 -16.78
C PRO A 215 9.76 -3.41 -17.22
N ILE A 216 8.85 -3.14 -16.27
CA ILE A 216 7.56 -2.52 -16.59
C ILE A 216 7.73 -1.05 -16.97
N ILE A 217 8.53 -0.30 -16.22
CA ILE A 217 8.80 1.10 -16.56
C ILE A 217 9.43 1.20 -17.96
N THR A 218 10.39 0.33 -18.27
CA THR A 218 11.01 0.30 -19.60
C THR A 218 9.97 0.01 -20.69
N ALA A 219 9.12 -0.99 -20.49
CA ALA A 219 8.06 -1.31 -21.45
C ALA A 219 7.06 -0.13 -21.61
N LEU A 220 6.66 0.50 -20.50
CA LEU A 220 5.75 1.65 -20.53
C LEU A 220 6.39 2.86 -21.24
N VAL A 221 7.67 3.15 -21.00
CA VAL A 221 8.40 4.21 -21.71
C VAL A 221 8.43 3.93 -23.21
N GLU A 222 8.76 2.70 -23.62
CA GLU A 222 8.80 2.31 -25.03
C GLU A 222 7.45 2.46 -25.74
N ILE A 223 6.36 2.09 -25.09
CA ILE A 223 5.00 2.22 -25.63
C ILE A 223 4.58 3.70 -25.69
N LEU A 224 4.82 4.43 -24.60
CA LEU A 224 4.28 5.77 -24.42
C LEU A 224 5.11 6.84 -25.15
N LYS A 225 6.39 6.59 -25.50
CA LYS A 225 7.26 7.59 -26.15
C LYS A 225 6.73 8.09 -27.49
N ASN A 226 5.95 7.29 -28.19
CA ASN A 226 5.36 7.63 -29.48
C ASN A 226 3.96 8.25 -29.37
N GLN A 227 3.44 8.43 -28.14
CA GLN A 227 2.10 8.96 -27.90
C GLN A 227 2.15 10.48 -27.72
N SER A 228 1.54 11.19 -28.67
CA SER A 228 1.44 12.65 -28.60
C SER A 228 0.13 13.16 -27.98
N SER A 229 -0.84 12.27 -27.78
CA SER A 229 -2.19 12.62 -27.27
C SER A 229 -2.25 12.86 -25.76
N PHE A 230 -1.19 12.49 -25.03
CA PHE A 230 -1.13 12.59 -23.57
C PHE A 230 0.10 13.39 -23.12
N GLN A 231 0.01 13.98 -21.95
CA GLN A 231 1.17 14.43 -21.17
C GLN A 231 1.45 13.39 -20.10
N ILE A 232 2.69 12.89 -20.03
CA ILE A 232 3.03 11.71 -19.25
C ILE A 232 4.12 12.06 -18.26
N ILE A 233 3.90 11.71 -17.00
CA ILE A 233 4.88 11.83 -15.92
C ILE A 233 5.14 10.44 -15.40
N ILE A 234 6.41 10.03 -15.35
CA ILE A 234 6.81 8.70 -14.87
C ILE A 234 7.63 8.86 -13.61
N SER A 235 7.26 8.15 -12.54
CA SER A 235 8.04 8.05 -11.32
C SER A 235 8.48 6.60 -11.10
N GLU A 236 9.78 6.38 -11.05
CA GLU A 236 10.36 5.06 -10.76
C GLU A 236 10.16 4.65 -9.28
N GLY A 237 10.04 5.62 -8.37
CA GLY A 237 9.96 5.33 -6.94
C GLY A 237 11.27 4.72 -6.37
N LYS A 238 12.42 5.09 -6.93
CA LYS A 238 13.74 4.64 -6.49
C LYS A 238 14.16 5.40 -5.22
N ALA A 239 14.29 4.70 -4.10
CA ALA A 239 14.79 5.30 -2.87
C ALA A 239 16.18 5.92 -3.10
N ASN A 240 16.38 7.16 -2.63
CA ASN A 240 17.58 7.96 -2.85
C ASN A 240 17.91 8.24 -4.34
N GLY A 241 16.93 8.14 -5.24
CA GLY A 241 17.06 8.53 -6.64
C GLY A 241 17.15 10.04 -6.81
N ASN A 242 17.56 10.47 -8.01
CA ASN A 242 17.57 11.88 -8.35
C ASN A 242 16.14 12.46 -8.30
N ILE A 243 16.00 13.63 -7.69
CA ILE A 243 14.72 14.34 -7.55
C ILE A 243 14.41 15.27 -8.72
N GLU A 244 15.42 15.56 -9.56
CA GLU A 244 15.23 16.42 -10.73
C GLU A 244 14.61 15.64 -11.88
N PRO A 245 13.55 16.18 -12.51
CA PRO A 245 12.90 15.50 -13.64
C PRO A 245 13.76 15.53 -14.89
N LYS A 246 13.83 14.41 -15.59
CA LYS A 246 14.44 14.31 -16.92
C LYS A 246 13.36 14.34 -17.98
N LYS A 247 13.51 15.21 -18.96
CA LYS A 247 12.64 15.23 -20.14
C LYS A 247 13.08 14.12 -21.09
N ILE A 248 12.21 13.12 -21.31
CA ILE A 248 12.47 12.02 -22.27
C ILE A 248 12.18 12.48 -23.70
N ASN A 249 11.02 13.14 -23.89
CA ASN A 249 10.61 13.78 -25.13
C ASN A 249 9.65 14.95 -24.84
N GLU A 250 8.97 15.51 -25.85
CA GLU A 250 8.06 16.65 -25.68
C GLU A 250 6.87 16.38 -24.74
N ASN A 251 6.48 15.12 -24.58
CA ASN A 251 5.29 14.74 -23.80
C ASN A 251 5.61 13.94 -22.54
N ILE A 252 6.88 13.52 -22.30
CA ILE A 252 7.25 12.61 -21.20
C ILE A 252 8.31 13.22 -20.30
N TRP A 253 7.97 13.27 -19.00
CA TRP A 253 8.88 13.57 -17.91
C TRP A 253 9.14 12.32 -17.07
N TYR A 254 10.37 12.16 -16.60
CA TYR A 254 10.79 11.00 -15.82
C TYR A 254 11.50 11.43 -14.54
N TYR A 255 11.06 10.89 -13.39
CA TYR A 255 11.70 11.02 -12.09
C TYR A 255 12.25 9.67 -11.65
N GLU A 256 13.47 9.61 -11.15
CA GLU A 256 13.92 8.47 -10.34
C GLU A 256 13.19 8.46 -8.98
N TRP A 257 13.14 9.61 -8.30
CA TRP A 257 12.35 9.87 -7.11
C TRP A 257 11.52 11.13 -7.31
N CYS A 258 10.22 11.03 -7.22
CA CYS A 258 9.33 12.16 -7.39
C CYS A 258 9.02 12.82 -6.03
N PRO A 259 9.54 14.03 -5.74
CA PRO A 259 9.27 14.73 -4.49
C PRO A 259 7.86 15.34 -4.45
N TYR A 260 7.26 15.58 -5.61
CA TYR A 260 5.95 16.22 -5.78
C TYR A 260 4.85 15.21 -6.14
N ARG A 261 4.93 14.04 -5.54
CA ARG A 261 4.02 12.92 -5.88
C ARG A 261 2.55 13.32 -5.70
N ASP A 262 2.19 13.94 -4.59
CA ASP A 262 0.81 14.23 -4.25
C ASP A 262 0.23 15.37 -5.12
N GLU A 263 1.06 16.36 -5.47
CA GLU A 263 0.72 17.39 -6.45
C GLU A 263 0.46 16.77 -7.84
N ILE A 264 1.32 15.83 -8.26
CA ILE A 264 1.16 15.15 -9.54
C ILE A 264 -0.07 14.24 -9.53
N PHE A 265 -0.35 13.55 -8.42
CA PHE A 265 -1.63 12.84 -8.27
C PHE A 265 -2.82 13.78 -8.48
N SER A 266 -2.77 14.99 -7.91
CA SER A 266 -3.87 15.95 -8.01
C SER A 266 -4.13 16.46 -9.42
N ILE A 267 -3.06 16.73 -10.18
CA ILE A 267 -3.17 17.28 -11.55
C ILE A 267 -3.38 16.23 -12.64
N SER A 268 -3.21 14.95 -12.30
CA SER A 268 -3.38 13.86 -13.26
C SER A 268 -4.86 13.57 -13.53
N ASP A 269 -5.18 13.15 -14.74
CA ASP A 269 -6.50 12.65 -15.10
C ASP A 269 -6.61 11.15 -14.83
N ILE A 270 -5.54 10.41 -15.14
CA ILE A 270 -5.44 8.95 -14.99
C ILE A 270 -4.11 8.58 -14.34
N LEU A 271 -4.13 7.48 -13.58
CA LEU A 271 -2.91 6.91 -13.00
C LEU A 271 -2.60 5.54 -13.63
N VAL A 272 -1.33 5.20 -13.66
CA VAL A 272 -0.86 3.82 -13.92
C VAL A 272 -0.07 3.40 -12.69
N ILE A 273 -0.59 2.45 -11.93
CA ILE A 273 -0.04 2.04 -10.63
C ILE A 273 0.03 0.51 -10.50
N ARG A 274 0.67 0.04 -9.43
CA ARG A 274 0.59 -1.37 -9.01
C ARG A 274 -0.75 -1.69 -8.33
N GLY A 275 -1.02 -2.99 -8.13
CA GLY A 275 -2.16 -3.48 -7.35
C GLY A 275 -1.98 -3.40 -5.83
N GLY A 276 -1.00 -2.63 -5.33
CA GLY A 276 -0.77 -2.47 -3.89
C GLY A 276 -1.81 -1.60 -3.21
N HIS A 277 -2.26 -2.00 -2.04
CA HIS A 277 -3.34 -1.33 -1.30
C HIS A 277 -3.08 0.17 -1.09
N THR A 278 -1.85 0.57 -0.75
CA THR A 278 -1.49 1.98 -0.51
C THR A 278 -1.66 2.85 -1.76
N ALA A 279 -1.21 2.38 -2.93
CA ALA A 279 -1.35 3.15 -4.18
C ALA A 279 -2.81 3.27 -4.60
N ILE A 280 -3.60 2.20 -4.44
CA ILE A 280 -5.04 2.18 -4.72
C ILE A 280 -5.77 3.14 -3.78
N SER A 281 -5.48 3.11 -2.48
CA SER A 281 -6.11 4.01 -1.50
C SER A 281 -5.81 5.48 -1.80
N GLN A 282 -4.60 5.81 -2.23
CA GLN A 282 -4.26 7.15 -2.68
C GLN A 282 -5.05 7.54 -3.94
N ALA A 283 -5.09 6.68 -4.96
CA ALA A 283 -5.86 6.92 -6.19
C ALA A 283 -7.33 7.22 -5.88
N ILE A 284 -7.95 6.44 -4.99
CA ILE A 284 -9.34 6.66 -4.55
C ILE A 284 -9.48 7.99 -3.83
N ARG A 285 -8.59 8.34 -2.91
CA ARG A 285 -8.67 9.62 -2.18
C ARG A 285 -8.52 10.83 -3.09
N PHE A 286 -7.66 10.75 -4.12
CA PHE A 286 -7.52 11.78 -5.14
C PHE A 286 -8.63 11.76 -6.20
N GLY A 287 -9.52 10.76 -6.17
CA GLY A 287 -10.61 10.63 -7.12
C GLY A 287 -10.14 10.36 -8.56
N LYS A 288 -9.04 9.62 -8.73
CA LYS A 288 -8.39 9.39 -10.03
C LYS A 288 -8.60 7.94 -10.49
N PRO A 289 -9.33 7.70 -11.60
CA PRO A 289 -9.38 6.40 -12.24
C PRO A 289 -7.97 5.92 -12.62
N PHE A 290 -7.75 4.63 -12.69
CA PHE A 290 -6.40 4.13 -12.92
C PHE A 290 -6.32 2.77 -13.61
N VAL A 291 -5.19 2.54 -14.26
CA VAL A 291 -4.73 1.22 -14.71
C VAL A 291 -3.91 0.60 -13.59
N SER A 292 -4.28 -0.61 -13.18
CA SER A 292 -3.49 -1.42 -12.26
C SER A 292 -2.66 -2.45 -13.02
N ILE A 293 -1.33 -2.45 -12.79
CA ILE A 293 -0.42 -3.47 -13.32
C ILE A 293 0.15 -4.25 -12.13
N PRO A 294 -0.54 -5.26 -11.61
CA PRO A 294 -0.11 -6.00 -10.43
C PRO A 294 1.19 -6.77 -10.67
N ILE A 295 1.93 -7.06 -9.59
CA ILE A 295 3.08 -7.96 -9.63
C ILE A 295 2.56 -9.36 -9.97
N ASP A 296 3.22 -10.00 -10.92
CA ASP A 296 2.86 -11.36 -11.33
C ASP A 296 2.92 -12.35 -10.16
N ASN A 297 1.96 -13.25 -10.13
CA ASN A 297 1.78 -14.26 -9.08
C ASN A 297 1.59 -13.71 -7.64
N HIS A 298 1.43 -12.40 -7.48
CA HIS A 298 1.17 -11.79 -6.17
C HIS A 298 -0.34 -11.80 -5.87
N GLY A 299 -0.80 -12.79 -5.12
CA GLY A 299 -2.23 -13.04 -4.89
C GLY A 299 -3.01 -11.82 -4.39
N GLU A 300 -2.46 -11.06 -3.43
CA GLU A 300 -3.07 -9.82 -2.92
C GLU A 300 -3.26 -8.78 -4.03
N GLN A 301 -2.18 -8.43 -4.75
CA GLN A 301 -2.26 -7.39 -5.78
C GLN A 301 -3.19 -7.76 -6.92
N LEU A 302 -3.20 -9.04 -7.31
CA LEU A 302 -4.13 -9.55 -8.33
C LEU A 302 -5.58 -9.43 -7.85
N SER A 303 -5.84 -9.82 -6.60
CA SER A 303 -7.17 -9.73 -6.01
C SER A 303 -7.66 -8.28 -5.87
N ASN A 304 -6.77 -7.37 -5.42
CA ASN A 304 -7.08 -5.95 -5.36
C ASN A 304 -7.41 -5.39 -6.75
N ALA A 305 -6.64 -5.77 -7.79
CA ALA A 305 -6.88 -5.37 -9.16
C ALA A 305 -8.23 -5.89 -9.69
N ASP A 306 -8.61 -7.13 -9.36
CA ASP A 306 -9.93 -7.66 -9.69
C ASP A 306 -11.05 -6.90 -8.96
N LYS A 307 -10.81 -6.48 -7.72
CA LYS A 307 -11.77 -5.68 -6.95
C LYS A 307 -12.01 -4.31 -7.58
N ILE A 308 -10.97 -3.62 -8.02
CA ILE A 308 -11.11 -2.29 -8.66
C ILE A 308 -11.90 -2.37 -9.96
N GLU A 309 -11.75 -3.43 -10.76
CA GLU A 309 -12.56 -3.65 -11.95
C GLU A 309 -14.04 -3.87 -11.58
N ARG A 310 -14.32 -4.69 -10.57
CA ARG A 310 -15.70 -4.90 -10.07
C ARG A 310 -16.33 -3.61 -9.54
N LEU A 311 -15.53 -2.71 -8.96
CA LEU A 311 -16.01 -1.41 -8.49
C LEU A 311 -16.16 -0.37 -9.62
N GLY A 312 -15.70 -0.66 -10.83
CA GLY A 312 -15.75 0.25 -11.97
C GLY A 312 -14.88 1.50 -11.81
N ILE A 313 -13.77 1.41 -11.05
CA ILE A 313 -12.88 2.55 -10.76
C ILE A 313 -11.54 2.47 -11.49
N GLY A 314 -11.29 1.40 -12.21
CA GLY A 314 -10.07 1.18 -12.95
C GLY A 314 -10.09 -0.11 -13.74
N ARG A 315 -8.98 -0.39 -14.41
CA ARG A 315 -8.75 -1.57 -15.24
C ARG A 315 -7.47 -2.28 -14.83
N LYS A 316 -7.45 -3.59 -14.96
CA LYS A 316 -6.27 -4.41 -14.75
C LYS A 316 -5.58 -4.75 -16.08
N ILE A 317 -4.26 -4.56 -16.14
CA ILE A 317 -3.42 -5.05 -17.23
C ILE A 317 -2.42 -6.04 -16.65
N ASN A 318 -2.22 -7.17 -17.34
CA ASN A 318 -1.26 -8.18 -16.94
C ASN A 318 0.17 -7.68 -17.20
N SER A 319 1.05 -7.76 -16.20
CA SER A 319 2.44 -7.31 -16.28
C SER A 319 3.28 -8.06 -17.33
N LYS A 320 2.92 -9.30 -17.70
CA LYS A 320 3.62 -10.10 -18.73
C LYS A 320 3.21 -9.79 -20.16
N SER A 321 2.05 -9.17 -20.34
CA SER A 321 1.47 -8.92 -21.66
C SER A 321 1.04 -7.45 -21.78
N ILE A 322 1.97 -6.54 -21.45
CA ILE A 322 1.73 -5.13 -21.68
C ILE A 322 1.89 -4.89 -23.19
N ASP A 323 0.76 -4.84 -23.87
CA ASP A 323 0.66 -4.55 -25.29
C ASP A 323 0.31 -3.07 -25.49
N ALA A 324 0.85 -2.45 -26.56
CA ALA A 324 0.68 -1.04 -26.83
C ALA A 324 -0.78 -0.69 -27.09
N ASP A 325 -1.48 -1.46 -27.92
CA ASP A 325 -2.88 -1.21 -28.28
C ASP A 325 -3.79 -1.40 -27.07
N ILE A 326 -3.55 -2.45 -26.28
CA ILE A 326 -4.31 -2.71 -25.04
C ILE A 326 -4.11 -1.54 -24.07
N LEU A 327 -2.88 -1.09 -23.83
CA LEU A 327 -2.61 0.00 -22.90
C LEU A 327 -3.26 1.31 -23.35
N ILE A 328 -3.06 1.70 -24.60
CA ILE A 328 -3.58 2.97 -25.14
C ILE A 328 -5.10 2.99 -25.19
N ASN A 329 -5.72 1.89 -25.61
CA ASN A 329 -7.18 1.76 -25.61
C ASN A 329 -7.73 1.82 -24.17
N THR A 330 -7.09 1.15 -23.23
CA THR A 330 -7.49 1.17 -21.80
C THR A 330 -7.36 2.58 -21.21
N LEU A 331 -6.26 3.30 -21.47
CA LEU A 331 -6.09 4.67 -21.03
C LEU A 331 -7.15 5.59 -21.62
N SER A 332 -7.43 5.45 -22.91
CA SER A 332 -8.48 6.22 -23.60
C SER A 332 -9.87 5.90 -23.02
N GLU A 333 -10.18 4.63 -22.80
CA GLU A 333 -11.43 4.22 -22.15
C GLU A 333 -11.61 4.91 -20.79
N LEU A 334 -10.60 4.85 -19.91
CA LEU A 334 -10.66 5.42 -18.57
C LEU A 334 -10.77 6.95 -18.56
N ILE A 335 -10.23 7.63 -19.58
CA ILE A 335 -10.29 9.09 -19.71
C ILE A 335 -11.68 9.54 -20.21
N TYR A 336 -12.19 8.88 -21.24
CA TYR A 336 -13.37 9.36 -21.96
C TYR A 336 -14.68 8.72 -21.53
N ASP A 337 -14.65 7.56 -20.84
CA ASP A 337 -15.85 6.95 -20.28
C ASP A 337 -16.16 7.53 -18.89
N ILE A 338 -17.12 8.43 -18.86
CA ILE A 338 -17.54 9.14 -17.62
C ILE A 338 -17.94 8.20 -16.47
N ARG A 339 -18.29 6.94 -16.75
CA ARG A 339 -18.69 5.98 -15.72
C ARG A 339 -17.58 5.73 -14.69
N TYR A 340 -16.34 5.59 -15.13
CA TYR A 340 -15.18 5.41 -14.23
C TYR A 340 -15.01 6.60 -13.30
N LYS A 341 -15.06 7.81 -13.85
CA LYS A 341 -14.95 9.03 -13.05
C LYS A 341 -16.10 9.14 -12.04
N LYS A 342 -17.33 8.83 -12.43
CA LYS A 342 -18.49 8.86 -11.55
C LYS A 342 -18.38 7.89 -10.36
N GLU A 343 -17.99 6.62 -10.62
CA GLU A 343 -17.81 5.64 -9.54
C GLU A 343 -16.62 6.00 -8.67
N MET A 344 -15.53 6.52 -9.26
CA MET A 344 -14.37 7.00 -8.50
C MET A 344 -14.73 8.16 -7.59
N ASP A 345 -15.46 9.17 -8.07
CA ASP A 345 -15.90 10.32 -7.26
C ASP A 345 -16.81 9.91 -6.10
N LYS A 346 -17.65 8.89 -6.31
CA LYS A 346 -18.46 8.28 -5.25
C LYS A 346 -17.59 7.65 -4.15
N LEU A 347 -16.60 6.84 -4.55
CA LEU A 347 -15.66 6.23 -3.58
C LEU A 347 -14.79 7.27 -2.88
N ALA A 348 -14.33 8.28 -3.60
CA ALA A 348 -13.56 9.38 -3.03
C ALA A 348 -14.35 10.11 -1.93
N LYS A 349 -15.64 10.39 -2.17
CA LYS A 349 -16.53 10.99 -1.16
C LYS A 349 -16.68 10.11 0.09
N ILE A 350 -16.82 8.79 -0.08
CA ILE A 350 -16.90 7.83 1.03
C ILE A 350 -15.57 7.81 1.79
N SER A 351 -14.45 7.70 1.07
CA SER A 351 -13.12 7.65 1.63
C SER A 351 -12.76 8.92 2.43
N ASN A 352 -13.13 10.09 1.91
CA ASN A 352 -12.82 11.36 2.57
C ASN A 352 -13.66 11.62 3.84
N LYS A 353 -14.79 10.93 4.00
CA LYS A 353 -15.56 10.93 5.25
C LYS A 353 -14.94 10.05 6.33
N LEU A 354 -14.15 9.05 5.95
CA LEU A 354 -13.51 8.09 6.85
C LEU A 354 -12.01 8.40 6.92
N ASN A 355 -11.59 9.16 7.92
CA ASN A 355 -10.18 9.50 8.11
C ASN A 355 -9.50 8.43 8.99
N GLY A 356 -8.86 7.44 8.35
CA GLY A 356 -8.22 6.34 9.06
C GLY A 356 -7.12 6.79 10.03
N ILE A 357 -6.31 7.79 9.66
CA ILE A 357 -5.26 8.32 10.54
C ILE A 357 -5.87 8.96 11.78
N GLU A 358 -6.92 9.78 11.62
CA GLU A 358 -7.56 10.43 12.75
C GLU A 358 -8.29 9.42 13.65
N ASN A 359 -8.90 8.39 13.06
CA ASN A 359 -9.52 7.30 13.81
C ASN A 359 -8.49 6.51 14.66
N ILE A 360 -7.32 6.20 14.10
CA ILE A 360 -6.23 5.56 14.87
C ILE A 360 -5.74 6.49 15.96
N LYS A 361 -5.50 7.76 15.66
CA LYS A 361 -5.05 8.77 16.63
C LYS A 361 -6.01 8.88 17.81
N ASN A 362 -7.31 9.04 17.54
CA ASN A 362 -8.32 9.16 18.59
C ASN A 362 -8.39 7.92 19.46
N LEU A 363 -8.25 6.74 18.87
CA LEU A 363 -8.20 5.48 19.62
C LEU A 363 -6.93 5.42 20.50
N ILE A 364 -5.76 5.80 20.00
CA ILE A 364 -4.52 5.85 20.79
C ILE A 364 -4.68 6.79 21.99
N LEU A 365 -5.22 7.99 21.75
CA LEU A 365 -5.43 8.99 22.80
C LEU A 365 -6.45 8.56 23.87
N SER A 366 -7.32 7.61 23.58
CA SER A 366 -8.26 7.09 24.58
C SER A 366 -7.60 6.15 25.62
N TYR A 367 -6.33 5.79 25.43
CA TYR A 367 -5.53 5.00 26.38
C TYR A 367 -4.56 5.86 27.23
N SER A 368 -4.46 7.16 26.95
CA SER A 368 -3.55 8.09 27.61
C SER A 368 -4.20 8.81 28.79
#